data_2634380ca3ec323e9ca8a9a15f7e6659
#
_entry.id   2634380ca3ec323e9ca8a9a15f7e6659
#
_cell.length_a   1.000
_cell.length_b   1.000
_cell.length_c   1.000
_cell.angle_alpha   90.00
_cell.angle_beta   90.00
_cell.angle_gamma   90.00
#
_symmetry.space_group_name_H-M   'P 1'
#
loop_
_entity.id
_entity.type
_entity.pdbx_description
1 polymer ?
#
loop_
_entity_poly.entity_id
_entity_poly.type
_entity_poly.pdbx_seq_one_letter_code
_entity_poly.pdbx_strand_id
1 'polypeptide(L)'
;TAKAGTIVNGEIEITSEYEVGGETHYGRIVKGSGYPVRFPFIDLAEVSAGGGTIIWRDEAGALRVGPISAGADPGPICYGKGGKEPTITDANLILERIGDHLLGGAIKLDKKGALEGLSRLGDPYEVAIESVKLADLEAARAIRLVTVERGLDPSEFTLVAFGGAGPQHAVGIAEEMGIRRVVIPPFPGAFSALGLLLADWRFEARASFPGNLEDAYRSLEEYILKKVRKADYFVRYADARYRGQGWEITTPVGRPASIDEISRAFENRHISLYGFKMDLPIEVVTIRVFAVIRRAKPGLPRPRRYGDISPRSYRRAYIYDSWVDAPIYLRSELTEGARLRGPALIDEYDSTTVIPEGWEARVDASGSIVVEML
;
A
#
# COMPACT_ATOMS: atom_id res chain seq x y z
N THR A 1 -2.30 -8.60 5.62
CA THR A 1 -2.59 -7.19 5.97
C THR A 1 -2.49 -6.33 4.73
N ALA A 2 -3.53 -5.58 4.39
CA ALA A 2 -3.50 -4.53 3.38
C ALA A 2 -3.20 -3.19 4.07
N LYS A 3 -2.35 -2.40 3.45
CA LYS A 3 -2.01 -1.04 3.89
C LYS A 3 -2.31 -0.09 2.75
N ALA A 4 -3.07 0.95 3.05
CA ALA A 4 -3.42 1.99 2.09
C ALA A 4 -2.86 3.34 2.54
N GLY A 5 -2.31 4.09 1.61
CA GLY A 5 -1.86 5.46 1.78
C GLY A 5 -2.08 6.25 0.51
N THR A 6 -2.13 7.55 0.61
CA THR A 6 -2.32 8.44 -0.53
C THR A 6 -1.06 9.23 -0.85
N ILE A 7 -0.86 9.48 -2.14
CA ILE A 7 0.14 10.43 -2.65
C ILE A 7 -0.65 11.51 -3.40
N VAL A 8 -0.62 12.73 -2.91
CA VAL A 8 -1.32 13.87 -3.51
C VAL A 8 -0.29 14.88 -3.99
N ASN A 9 -0.31 15.23 -5.27
CA ASN A 9 0.67 16.14 -5.90
C ASN A 9 2.14 15.72 -5.67
N GLY A 10 2.41 14.41 -5.60
CA GLY A 10 3.76 13.88 -5.36
C GLY A 10 4.18 13.86 -3.89
N GLU A 11 3.32 14.24 -2.96
CA GLU A 11 3.60 14.26 -1.52
C GLU A 11 2.85 13.15 -0.80
N ILE A 12 3.55 12.52 0.16
CA ILE A 12 3.00 11.51 1.07
C ILE A 12 2.65 12.19 2.39
N GLU A 13 1.47 11.89 2.94
CA GLU A 13 1.09 12.34 4.26
C GLU A 13 1.98 11.71 5.34
N ILE A 14 2.62 12.57 6.14
CA ILE A 14 3.50 12.15 7.25
C ILE A 14 2.93 12.73 8.54
N THR A 15 2.66 11.86 9.50
CA THR A 15 2.31 12.25 10.86
C THR A 15 3.56 12.30 11.74
N SER A 16 3.60 13.27 12.66
CA SER A 16 4.72 13.45 13.59
C SER A 16 4.62 12.62 14.86
N GLU A 17 3.46 12.04 15.11
CA GLU A 17 3.17 11.22 16.29
C GLU A 17 2.30 10.04 15.90
N TYR A 18 2.61 8.87 16.43
CA TYR A 18 1.88 7.64 16.19
C TYR A 18 1.84 6.81 17.48
N GLU A 19 0.75 6.09 17.71
CA GLU A 19 0.64 5.17 18.84
C GLU A 19 0.99 3.76 18.41
N VAL A 20 1.93 3.13 19.10
CA VAL A 20 2.37 1.76 18.82
C VAL A 20 1.72 0.80 19.80
N GLY A 21 1.26 -0.35 19.31
CA GLY A 21 0.65 -1.40 20.13
C GLY A 21 -0.74 -1.06 20.66
N GLY A 22 -1.39 -0.04 20.09
CA GLY A 22 -2.76 0.32 20.45
C GLY A 22 -3.82 -0.58 19.80
N GLU A 23 -5.03 -0.49 20.31
CA GLU A 23 -6.20 -1.12 19.72
C GLU A 23 -6.52 -0.48 18.37
N THR A 24 -6.86 -1.30 17.37
CA THR A 24 -7.28 -0.81 16.07
C THR A 24 -8.79 -0.93 15.93
N HIS A 25 -9.43 0.16 15.52
CA HIS A 25 -10.83 0.17 15.19
C HIS A 25 -10.99 0.66 13.74
N TYR A 26 -11.58 -0.16 12.91
CA TYR A 26 -11.79 0.13 11.50
C TYR A 26 -10.51 0.55 10.72
N GLY A 27 -9.37 -0.08 11.02
CA GLY A 27 -8.10 0.18 10.30
C GLY A 27 -7.31 1.38 10.80
N ARG A 28 -7.75 2.05 11.87
CA ARG A 28 -7.02 3.13 12.56
C ARG A 28 -6.82 2.78 14.03
N ILE A 29 -5.69 3.21 14.58
CA ILE A 29 -5.42 3.08 16.02
C ILE A 29 -6.35 4.00 16.79
N VAL A 30 -6.98 3.45 17.82
CA VAL A 30 -7.80 4.21 18.79
C VAL A 30 -6.86 5.08 19.61
N LYS A 31 -6.99 6.40 19.54
CA LYS A 31 -6.15 7.33 20.30
C LYS A 31 -6.22 7.05 21.81
N GLY A 32 -5.06 6.99 22.44
CA GLY A 32 -4.91 6.72 23.86
C GLY A 32 -4.91 5.23 24.23
N SER A 33 -5.01 4.33 23.25
CA SER A 33 -4.96 2.87 23.47
C SER A 33 -3.54 2.30 23.40
N GLY A 34 -2.60 3.03 22.79
CA GLY A 34 -1.22 2.60 22.59
C GLY A 34 -0.17 3.48 23.26
N TYR A 35 1.08 3.18 22.97
CA TYR A 35 2.22 3.98 23.43
C TYR A 35 2.51 5.11 22.44
N PRO A 36 2.41 6.39 22.81
CA PRO A 36 2.69 7.50 21.91
C PRO A 36 4.18 7.55 21.58
N VAL A 37 4.49 7.52 20.30
CA VAL A 37 5.87 7.61 19.78
C VAL A 37 5.95 8.82 18.85
N ARG A 38 6.80 9.77 19.19
CA ARG A 38 7.11 10.93 18.36
C ARG A 38 8.19 10.58 17.34
N PHE A 39 7.77 10.12 16.19
CA PHE A 39 8.61 9.80 15.06
C PHE A 39 7.81 10.06 13.78
N PRO A 40 8.41 10.49 12.66
CA PRO A 40 7.68 10.66 11.42
C PRO A 40 7.23 9.30 10.87
N PHE A 41 5.93 9.10 10.81
CA PHE A 41 5.28 7.93 10.22
C PHE A 41 4.54 8.34 8.94
N ILE A 42 4.55 7.48 7.93
CA ILE A 42 3.62 7.62 6.82
C ILE A 42 2.22 7.31 7.36
N ASP A 43 1.27 8.20 7.10
CA ASP A 43 -0.12 7.98 7.51
C ASP A 43 -0.76 6.90 6.64
N LEU A 44 -0.92 5.72 7.21
CA LEU A 44 -1.46 4.53 6.56
C LEU A 44 -2.70 4.05 7.30
N ALA A 45 -3.71 3.62 6.53
CA ALA A 45 -4.79 2.79 7.04
C ALA A 45 -4.39 1.31 6.86
N GLU A 46 -4.61 0.51 7.90
CA GLU A 46 -4.30 -0.91 7.89
C GLU A 46 -5.55 -1.74 8.13
N VAL A 47 -5.80 -2.72 7.28
CA VAL A 47 -6.87 -3.69 7.44
C VAL A 47 -6.33 -5.11 7.26
N SER A 48 -7.00 -6.06 7.86
CA SER A 48 -6.62 -7.46 7.73
C SER A 48 -7.18 -8.07 6.44
N ALA A 49 -6.71 -7.59 5.30
CA ALA A 49 -7.00 -8.15 3.99
C ALA A 49 -5.70 -8.57 3.31
N GLY A 50 -5.64 -9.81 2.81
CA GLY A 50 -4.48 -10.36 2.12
C GLY A 50 -4.57 -11.88 2.02
N GLY A 51 -3.62 -12.52 1.33
CA GLY A 51 -3.68 -13.96 1.04
C GLY A 51 -3.81 -14.87 2.26
N GLY A 52 -3.15 -14.55 3.37
CA GLY A 52 -3.24 -15.32 4.62
C GLY A 52 -4.43 -14.99 5.52
N THR A 53 -5.31 -14.09 5.12
CA THR A 53 -6.49 -13.71 5.93
C THR A 53 -7.44 -14.88 6.04
N ILE A 54 -7.84 -15.22 7.28
CA ILE A 54 -8.69 -16.38 7.58
C ILE A 54 -10.14 -16.08 7.20
N ILE A 55 -10.79 -17.09 6.64
CA ILE A 55 -12.22 -17.13 6.30
C ILE A 55 -12.93 -17.94 7.37
N TRP A 56 -14.02 -17.40 7.92
CA TRP A 56 -14.76 -18.04 9.01
C TRP A 56 -16.23 -17.59 9.02
N ARG A 57 -17.06 -18.27 9.81
CA ARG A 57 -18.46 -17.84 10.04
C ARG A 57 -18.62 -17.37 11.48
N ASP A 58 -19.30 -16.24 11.65
CA ASP A 58 -19.65 -15.72 12.97
C ASP A 58 -20.80 -16.51 13.61
N GLU A 59 -21.16 -16.16 14.84
CA GLU A 59 -22.22 -16.83 15.61
C GLU A 59 -23.60 -16.76 14.92
N ALA A 60 -23.84 -15.74 14.09
CA ALA A 60 -25.04 -15.59 13.29
C ALA A 60 -24.98 -16.39 11.95
N GLY A 61 -23.86 -17.07 11.68
CA GLY A 61 -23.63 -17.82 10.45
C GLY A 61 -23.16 -16.97 9.26
N ALA A 62 -22.93 -15.68 9.46
CA ALA A 62 -22.46 -14.80 8.38
C ALA A 62 -20.98 -15.08 8.05
N LEU A 63 -20.65 -15.12 6.76
CA LEU A 63 -19.27 -15.29 6.30
C LEU A 63 -18.44 -14.04 6.63
N ARG A 64 -17.24 -14.25 7.14
CA ARG A 64 -16.28 -13.22 7.56
C ARG A 64 -14.91 -13.48 6.99
N VAL A 65 -14.19 -12.39 6.72
CA VAL A 65 -12.80 -12.41 6.25
C VAL A 65 -11.98 -11.55 7.21
N GLY A 66 -11.01 -12.18 7.90
CA GLY A 66 -10.24 -11.52 8.95
C GLY A 66 -11.02 -11.30 10.26
N PRO A 67 -10.49 -10.48 11.21
CA PRO A 67 -9.22 -9.76 11.16
C PRO A 67 -7.98 -10.65 11.38
N ILE A 68 -8.15 -11.92 11.68
CA ILE A 68 -7.07 -12.87 11.95
C ILE A 68 -6.43 -13.34 10.65
N SER A 69 -5.11 -13.49 10.66
CA SER A 69 -4.33 -14.03 9.56
C SER A 69 -3.60 -15.29 9.99
N ALA A 70 -3.56 -16.30 9.11
CA ALA A 70 -2.75 -17.51 9.31
C ALA A 70 -1.24 -17.24 9.19
N GLY A 71 -0.83 -16.03 8.78
CA GLY A 71 0.56 -15.68 8.54
C GLY A 71 1.17 -16.48 7.37
N ALA A 72 2.48 -16.70 7.44
CA ALA A 72 3.23 -17.49 6.48
C ALA A 72 3.61 -18.89 7.02
N ASP A 73 3.55 -19.07 8.34
CA ASP A 73 3.83 -20.30 9.06
C ASP A 73 2.82 -20.45 10.23
N PRO A 74 1.97 -21.50 10.22
CA PRO A 74 1.80 -22.51 9.17
C PRO A 74 1.22 -21.98 7.85
N GLY A 75 0.56 -20.81 7.84
CA GLY A 75 0.01 -20.18 6.67
C GLY A 75 -1.30 -20.82 6.17
N PRO A 76 -1.69 -20.53 4.91
CA PRO A 76 -2.82 -21.13 4.22
C PRO A 76 -2.80 -22.66 4.24
N ILE A 77 -3.97 -23.29 4.23
CA ILE A 77 -4.08 -24.75 4.16
C ILE A 77 -3.31 -25.30 2.95
N CYS A 78 -3.47 -24.63 1.81
CA CYS A 78 -2.84 -25.06 0.55
C CYS A 78 -1.30 -25.02 0.56
N TYR A 79 -0.66 -24.37 1.54
CA TYR A 79 0.80 -24.43 1.66
C TYR A 79 1.32 -25.80 2.13
N GLY A 80 0.44 -26.66 2.67
CA GLY A 80 0.83 -27.98 3.15
C GLY A 80 1.73 -27.98 4.38
N LYS A 81 1.79 -26.86 5.12
CA LYS A 81 2.63 -26.68 6.32
C LYS A 81 1.86 -26.86 7.64
N GLY A 82 0.66 -27.44 7.59
CA GLY A 82 -0.16 -27.66 8.77
C GLY A 82 -1.14 -26.54 9.11
N GLY A 83 -1.39 -25.62 8.18
CA GLY A 83 -2.48 -24.66 8.26
C GLY A 83 -3.83 -25.36 8.41
N LYS A 84 -4.70 -24.89 9.29
CA LYS A 84 -5.99 -25.53 9.60
C LYS A 84 -7.19 -24.73 9.14
N GLU A 85 -7.04 -23.41 9.11
CA GLU A 85 -8.13 -22.50 8.76
C GLU A 85 -8.01 -22.08 7.29
N PRO A 86 -9.13 -22.09 6.53
CA PRO A 86 -9.13 -21.64 5.15
C PRO A 86 -8.84 -20.13 5.06
N THR A 87 -8.14 -19.73 4.00
CA THR A 87 -7.69 -18.37 3.78
C THR A 87 -8.06 -17.86 2.39
N ILE A 88 -7.85 -16.58 2.13
CA ILE A 88 -8.05 -15.98 0.80
C ILE A 88 -7.13 -16.61 -0.26
N THR A 89 -5.94 -17.10 0.11
CA THR A 89 -5.10 -17.88 -0.83
C THR A 89 -5.77 -19.18 -1.22
N ASP A 90 -6.37 -19.90 -0.26
CA ASP A 90 -7.12 -21.14 -0.54
C ASP A 90 -8.31 -20.87 -1.46
N ALA A 91 -9.04 -19.77 -1.22
CA ALA A 91 -10.14 -19.34 -2.07
C ALA A 91 -9.69 -19.01 -3.51
N ASN A 92 -8.64 -18.19 -3.68
CA ASN A 92 -8.10 -17.87 -5.01
C ASN A 92 -7.57 -19.13 -5.74
N LEU A 93 -7.03 -20.11 -4.99
CA LEU A 93 -6.54 -21.36 -5.57
C LEU A 93 -7.68 -22.21 -6.13
N ILE A 94 -8.77 -22.42 -5.39
CA ILE A 94 -9.88 -23.24 -5.90
C ILE A 94 -10.67 -22.55 -7.01
N LEU A 95 -10.67 -21.22 -7.02
CA LEU A 95 -11.21 -20.40 -8.12
C LEU A 95 -10.26 -20.34 -9.33
N GLU A 96 -9.11 -21.00 -9.27
CA GLU A 96 -8.10 -21.04 -10.34
C GLU A 96 -7.57 -19.65 -10.75
N ARG A 97 -7.71 -18.64 -9.88
CA ARG A 97 -7.16 -17.30 -10.11
C ARG A 97 -5.64 -17.26 -9.95
N ILE A 98 -5.10 -18.23 -9.19
CA ILE A 98 -3.65 -18.47 -9.07
C ILE A 98 -3.33 -19.90 -9.52
N GLY A 99 -2.07 -20.12 -9.95
CA GLY A 99 -1.56 -21.43 -10.32
C GLY A 99 -1.37 -22.36 -9.10
N ASP A 100 -1.04 -23.61 -9.39
CA ASP A 100 -0.79 -24.65 -8.38
C ASP A 100 0.61 -24.59 -7.75
N HIS A 101 1.39 -23.55 -8.11
CA HIS A 101 2.73 -23.29 -7.58
C HIS A 101 2.93 -21.80 -7.32
N LEU A 102 3.70 -21.48 -6.27
CA LEU A 102 4.15 -20.14 -5.94
C LEU A 102 5.69 -20.07 -5.94
N LEU A 103 6.23 -18.85 -5.96
CA LEU A 103 7.66 -18.56 -5.90
C LEU A 103 8.47 -19.33 -6.95
N GLY A 104 8.01 -19.25 -8.21
CA GLY A 104 8.68 -19.92 -9.32
C GLY A 104 8.71 -21.46 -9.22
N GLY A 105 7.77 -22.05 -8.50
CA GLY A 105 7.67 -23.50 -8.29
C GLY A 105 8.23 -24.01 -6.96
N ALA A 106 8.76 -23.13 -6.11
CA ALA A 106 9.32 -23.53 -4.81
C ALA A 106 8.25 -24.04 -3.82
N ILE A 107 7.00 -23.59 -3.97
CA ILE A 107 5.87 -24.05 -3.15
C ILE A 107 4.82 -24.62 -4.09
N LYS A 108 4.58 -25.94 -3.96
CA LYS A 108 3.43 -26.60 -4.60
C LYS A 108 2.22 -26.47 -3.69
N LEU A 109 1.09 -26.03 -4.25
CA LEU A 109 -0.13 -25.81 -3.49
C LEU A 109 -1.02 -27.05 -3.46
N ASP A 110 -1.56 -27.34 -2.27
CA ASP A 110 -2.53 -28.41 -2.04
C ASP A 110 -3.96 -27.92 -2.29
N LYS A 111 -4.42 -28.04 -3.52
CA LYS A 111 -5.78 -27.68 -3.90
C LYS A 111 -6.84 -28.53 -3.22
N LYS A 112 -6.55 -29.81 -2.96
CA LYS A 112 -7.48 -30.71 -2.28
C LYS A 112 -7.69 -30.27 -0.84
N GLY A 113 -6.61 -29.97 -0.12
CA GLY A 113 -6.69 -29.46 1.24
C GLY A 113 -7.45 -28.12 1.33
N ALA A 114 -7.22 -27.21 0.36
CA ALA A 114 -7.97 -25.95 0.27
C ALA A 114 -9.48 -26.20 0.09
N LEU A 115 -9.86 -27.09 -0.82
CA LEU A 115 -11.25 -27.47 -1.07
C LEU A 115 -11.91 -28.05 0.19
N GLU A 116 -11.24 -28.99 0.87
CA GLU A 116 -11.72 -29.59 2.11
C GLU A 116 -11.85 -28.55 3.24
N GLY A 117 -10.92 -27.61 3.32
CA GLY A 117 -10.98 -26.52 4.30
C GLY A 117 -12.19 -25.61 4.11
N LEU A 118 -12.42 -25.15 2.89
CA LEU A 118 -13.55 -24.29 2.54
C LEU A 118 -14.89 -25.01 2.67
N SER A 119 -14.94 -26.32 2.37
CA SER A 119 -16.16 -27.15 2.51
C SER A 119 -16.71 -27.20 3.94
N ARG A 120 -15.89 -26.91 4.95
CA ARG A 120 -16.36 -26.83 6.34
C ARG A 120 -17.26 -25.61 6.60
N LEU A 121 -17.20 -24.61 5.71
CA LEU A 121 -17.96 -23.38 5.81
C LEU A 121 -19.21 -23.34 4.90
N GLY A 122 -19.38 -24.31 4.00
CA GLY A 122 -20.47 -24.40 3.05
C GLY A 122 -20.02 -24.96 1.70
N ASP A 123 -20.75 -24.66 0.62
CA ASP A 123 -20.23 -24.96 -0.72
C ASP A 123 -18.91 -24.24 -0.95
N PRO A 124 -17.82 -24.98 -1.24
CA PRO A 124 -16.48 -24.40 -1.25
C PRO A 124 -16.29 -23.32 -2.33
N TYR A 125 -16.97 -23.43 -3.45
CA TYR A 125 -16.89 -22.44 -4.52
C TYR A 125 -17.67 -21.17 -4.19
N GLU A 126 -18.88 -21.30 -3.64
CA GLU A 126 -19.67 -20.15 -3.16
C GLU A 126 -18.91 -19.43 -2.04
N VAL A 127 -18.41 -20.17 -1.04
CA VAL A 127 -17.60 -19.60 0.05
C VAL A 127 -16.37 -18.86 -0.51
N ALA A 128 -15.68 -19.43 -1.49
CA ALA A 128 -14.52 -18.78 -2.08
C ALA A 128 -14.88 -17.49 -2.83
N ILE A 129 -15.93 -17.51 -3.64
CA ILE A 129 -16.43 -16.33 -4.39
C ILE A 129 -16.79 -15.19 -3.44
N GLU A 130 -17.62 -15.48 -2.43
CA GLU A 130 -18.03 -14.51 -1.43
C GLU A 130 -16.84 -13.98 -0.63
N SER A 131 -15.90 -14.84 -0.25
CA SER A 131 -14.72 -14.45 0.52
C SER A 131 -13.79 -13.52 -0.25
N VAL A 132 -13.62 -13.74 -1.55
CA VAL A 132 -12.82 -12.83 -2.40
C VAL A 132 -13.50 -11.46 -2.49
N LYS A 133 -14.82 -11.40 -2.71
CA LYS A 133 -15.58 -10.14 -2.71
C LYS A 133 -15.48 -9.42 -1.37
N LEU A 134 -15.60 -10.14 -0.26
CA LEU A 134 -15.43 -9.55 1.08
C LEU A 134 -14.01 -9.01 1.31
N ALA A 135 -12.97 -9.70 0.83
CA ALA A 135 -11.60 -9.23 0.92
C ALA A 135 -11.37 -7.94 0.13
N ASP A 136 -11.97 -7.83 -1.07
CA ASP A 136 -11.92 -6.62 -1.90
C ASP A 136 -12.62 -5.45 -1.21
N LEU A 137 -13.80 -5.67 -0.60
CA LEU A 137 -14.52 -4.68 0.19
C LEU A 137 -13.75 -4.20 1.41
N GLU A 138 -13.10 -5.11 2.16
CA GLU A 138 -12.27 -4.74 3.30
C GLU A 138 -11.02 -3.93 2.88
N ALA A 139 -10.40 -4.28 1.76
CA ALA A 139 -9.29 -3.50 1.21
C ALA A 139 -9.75 -2.11 0.71
N ALA A 140 -10.90 -2.04 0.02
CA ALA A 140 -11.53 -0.78 -0.39
C ALA A 140 -11.85 0.12 0.81
N ARG A 141 -12.25 -0.46 1.94
CA ARG A 141 -12.47 0.27 3.18
C ARG A 141 -11.20 0.97 3.68
N ALA A 142 -10.03 0.32 3.64
CA ALA A 142 -8.77 0.97 3.98
C ALA A 142 -8.48 2.18 3.08
N ILE A 143 -8.82 2.08 1.79
CA ILE A 143 -8.67 3.20 0.84
C ILE A 143 -9.62 4.34 1.20
N ARG A 144 -10.88 4.06 1.55
CA ARG A 144 -11.84 5.09 1.99
C ARG A 144 -11.33 5.90 3.18
N LEU A 145 -10.66 5.26 4.15
CA LEU A 145 -10.08 5.94 5.31
C LEU A 145 -9.02 6.99 4.93
N VAL A 146 -8.26 6.76 3.86
CA VAL A 146 -7.20 7.66 3.42
C VAL A 146 -7.60 8.56 2.24
N THR A 147 -8.83 8.43 1.73
CA THR A 147 -9.37 9.25 0.64
C THR A 147 -10.68 9.94 1.04
N VAL A 148 -11.80 9.22 1.01
CA VAL A 148 -13.16 9.77 1.22
C VAL A 148 -13.29 10.48 2.56
N GLU A 149 -12.79 9.88 3.65
CA GLU A 149 -12.83 10.51 4.98
C GLU A 149 -11.98 11.78 5.09
N ARG A 150 -11.12 12.03 4.09
CA ARG A 150 -10.32 13.25 3.96
C ARG A 150 -10.84 14.21 2.92
N GLY A 151 -12.02 13.94 2.37
CA GLY A 151 -12.64 14.77 1.33
C GLY A 151 -11.98 14.62 -0.04
N LEU A 152 -11.24 13.54 -0.29
CA LEU A 152 -10.64 13.22 -1.58
C LEU A 152 -11.57 12.29 -2.36
N ASP A 153 -11.77 12.55 -3.65
CA ASP A 153 -12.53 11.68 -4.54
C ASP A 153 -11.64 10.54 -5.07
N PRO A 154 -11.88 9.27 -4.71
CA PRO A 154 -11.09 8.15 -5.17
C PRO A 154 -11.07 8.00 -6.70
N SER A 155 -12.11 8.43 -7.40
CA SER A 155 -12.21 8.32 -8.86
C SER A 155 -11.15 9.16 -9.60
N GLU A 156 -10.58 10.16 -8.95
CA GLU A 156 -9.49 11.00 -9.47
C GLU A 156 -8.10 10.36 -9.29
N PHE A 157 -8.02 9.23 -8.58
CA PHE A 157 -6.78 8.56 -8.28
C PHE A 157 -6.48 7.39 -9.21
N THR A 158 -5.21 7.03 -9.26
CA THR A 158 -4.75 5.75 -9.80
C THR A 158 -4.43 4.83 -8.64
N LEU A 159 -4.94 3.61 -8.64
CA LEU A 159 -4.60 2.60 -7.64
C LEU A 159 -3.27 1.95 -8.00
N VAL A 160 -2.27 2.07 -7.14
CA VAL A 160 -1.02 1.32 -7.26
C VAL A 160 -1.11 0.09 -6.36
N ALA A 161 -1.24 -1.09 -6.97
CA ALA A 161 -1.40 -2.34 -6.24
C ALA A 161 -0.13 -3.18 -6.28
N PHE A 162 0.33 -3.58 -5.09
CA PHE A 162 1.53 -4.40 -4.91
C PHE A 162 1.40 -5.33 -3.70
N GLY A 163 2.44 -6.14 -3.45
CA GLY A 163 2.36 -7.28 -2.54
C GLY A 163 1.94 -8.55 -3.29
N GLY A 164 2.15 -9.73 -2.70
CA GLY A 164 1.86 -11.01 -3.35
C GLY A 164 0.39 -11.20 -3.76
N ALA A 165 -0.56 -10.72 -2.95
CA ALA A 165 -1.99 -10.81 -3.23
C ALA A 165 -2.57 -9.54 -3.88
N GLY A 166 -1.93 -8.37 -3.73
CA GLY A 166 -2.45 -7.09 -4.22
C GLY A 166 -2.92 -7.11 -5.67
N PRO A 167 -2.11 -7.58 -6.63
CA PRO A 167 -2.48 -7.63 -8.05
C PRO A 167 -3.69 -8.53 -8.37
N GLN A 168 -3.97 -9.54 -7.54
CA GLN A 168 -5.12 -10.45 -7.72
C GLN A 168 -6.46 -9.75 -7.44
N HIS A 169 -6.43 -8.79 -6.52
CA HIS A 169 -7.60 -8.06 -6.00
C HIS A 169 -7.73 -6.65 -6.56
N ALA A 170 -6.69 -6.18 -7.26
CA ALA A 170 -6.52 -4.78 -7.64
C ALA A 170 -7.70 -4.19 -8.41
N VAL A 171 -8.22 -4.93 -9.40
CA VAL A 171 -9.34 -4.45 -10.23
C VAL A 171 -10.66 -4.49 -9.44
N GLY A 172 -10.94 -5.55 -8.67
CA GLY A 172 -12.12 -5.61 -7.81
C GLY A 172 -12.16 -4.44 -6.81
N ILE A 173 -11.02 -4.15 -6.17
CA ILE A 173 -10.88 -2.99 -5.28
C ILE A 173 -11.10 -1.67 -6.04
N ALA A 174 -10.55 -1.54 -7.25
CA ALA A 174 -10.68 -0.33 -8.05
C ALA A 174 -12.16 -0.06 -8.41
N GLU A 175 -12.91 -1.09 -8.79
CA GLU A 175 -14.34 -0.97 -9.10
C GLU A 175 -15.16 -0.56 -7.88
N GLU A 176 -14.90 -1.16 -6.71
CA GLU A 176 -15.57 -0.78 -5.45
C GLU A 176 -15.31 0.69 -5.05
N MET A 177 -14.23 1.27 -5.54
CA MET A 177 -13.84 2.66 -5.28
C MET A 177 -14.16 3.62 -6.42
N GLY A 178 -14.66 3.14 -7.55
CA GLY A 178 -14.87 3.95 -8.75
C GLY A 178 -13.57 4.38 -9.44
N ILE A 179 -12.45 3.73 -9.15
CA ILE A 179 -11.15 4.00 -9.75
C ILE A 179 -11.06 3.31 -11.11
N ARG A 180 -10.70 4.05 -12.15
CA ARG A 180 -10.67 3.55 -13.53
C ARG A 180 -9.29 3.09 -14.00
N ARG A 181 -8.28 3.27 -13.19
CA ARG A 181 -6.88 2.98 -13.55
C ARG A 181 -6.14 2.33 -12.39
N VAL A 182 -5.51 1.20 -12.69
CA VAL A 182 -4.68 0.43 -11.75
C VAL A 182 -3.28 0.31 -12.33
N VAL A 183 -2.26 0.41 -11.49
CA VAL A 183 -0.86 0.17 -11.85
C VAL A 183 -0.30 -0.95 -10.99
N ILE A 184 0.21 -1.98 -11.63
CA ILE A 184 0.96 -3.05 -10.99
C ILE A 184 2.45 -2.83 -11.30
N PRO A 185 3.25 -2.39 -10.32
CA PRO A 185 4.67 -2.10 -10.56
C PRO A 185 5.48 -3.37 -10.83
N PRO A 186 6.71 -3.25 -11.34
CA PRO A 186 7.63 -4.37 -11.41
C PRO A 186 7.91 -4.94 -10.02
N PHE A 187 8.03 -6.27 -9.91
CA PHE A 187 8.29 -6.97 -8.64
C PHE A 187 7.28 -6.65 -7.55
N PRO A 188 5.96 -6.82 -7.79
CA PRO A 188 4.95 -6.37 -6.85
C PRO A 188 5.09 -7.00 -5.47
N GLY A 189 5.44 -8.28 -5.35
CA GLY A 189 5.67 -8.94 -4.07
C GLY A 189 6.87 -8.41 -3.29
N ALA A 190 7.85 -7.81 -3.97
CA ALA A 190 9.06 -7.22 -3.39
C ALA A 190 9.11 -5.68 -3.53
N PHE A 191 8.02 -5.02 -3.91
CA PHE A 191 8.02 -3.59 -4.23
C PHE A 191 8.45 -2.69 -3.07
N SER A 192 8.07 -3.03 -1.83
CA SER A 192 8.53 -2.31 -0.64
C SER A 192 10.05 -2.42 -0.44
N ALA A 193 10.64 -3.58 -0.71
CA ALA A 193 12.08 -3.77 -0.66
C ALA A 193 12.80 -2.97 -1.76
N LEU A 194 12.20 -2.90 -2.95
CA LEU A 194 12.68 -2.01 -4.02
C LEU A 194 12.65 -0.54 -3.58
N GLY A 195 11.59 -0.11 -2.91
CA GLY A 195 11.49 1.23 -2.33
C GLY A 195 12.66 1.54 -1.38
N LEU A 196 13.05 0.60 -0.51
CA LEU A 196 14.21 0.74 0.37
C LEU A 196 15.53 0.83 -0.39
N LEU A 197 15.68 0.10 -1.50
CA LEU A 197 16.88 0.19 -2.36
C LEU A 197 16.97 1.54 -3.08
N LEU A 198 15.83 2.15 -3.42
CA LEU A 198 15.75 3.43 -4.10
C LEU A 198 15.79 4.63 -3.15
N ALA A 199 15.54 4.42 -1.86
CA ALA A 199 15.54 5.50 -0.87
C ALA A 199 16.95 6.05 -0.63
N ASP A 200 17.04 7.37 -0.44
CA ASP A 200 18.25 8.04 0.05
C ASP A 200 18.35 7.88 1.57
N TRP A 201 19.55 7.96 2.09
CA TRP A 201 19.72 7.99 3.53
C TRP A 201 19.31 9.35 4.09
N ARG A 202 18.52 9.32 5.17
CA ARG A 202 18.08 10.51 5.88
C ARG A 202 18.46 10.40 7.35
N PHE A 203 19.11 11.44 7.87
CA PHE A 203 19.49 11.55 9.27
C PHE A 203 18.80 12.77 9.86
N GLU A 204 18.05 12.57 10.91
CA GLU A 204 17.30 13.63 11.58
C GLU A 204 18.07 14.18 12.79
N ALA A 205 18.02 15.50 12.97
CA ALA A 205 18.22 16.16 14.25
C ALA A 205 17.09 17.12 14.51
N ARG A 206 16.69 17.26 15.75
CA ARG A 206 15.61 18.13 16.20
C ARG A 206 15.96 18.80 17.51
N ALA A 207 15.38 19.97 17.72
CA ALA A 207 15.47 20.69 19.00
C ALA A 207 14.18 21.47 19.24
N SER A 208 13.85 21.72 20.50
CA SER A 208 12.84 22.72 20.86
C SER A 208 13.28 24.08 20.34
N PHE A 209 12.31 24.91 19.94
CA PHE A 209 12.63 26.22 19.35
C PHE A 209 13.31 27.15 20.35
N PRO A 210 14.54 27.62 20.08
CA PRO A 210 15.33 28.39 21.06
C PRO A 210 15.32 29.92 20.85
N GLY A 211 14.51 30.44 19.93
CA GLY A 211 14.37 31.89 19.69
C GLY A 211 15.02 32.45 18.39
N ASN A 212 16.24 32.05 18.01
CA ASN A 212 16.83 32.39 16.73
C ASN A 212 16.76 31.21 15.77
N LEU A 213 15.87 31.28 14.79
CA LEU A 213 15.59 30.19 13.86
C LEU A 213 16.80 29.79 13.01
N GLU A 214 17.42 30.76 12.34
CA GLU A 214 18.48 30.43 11.38
C GLU A 214 19.71 29.85 12.07
N ASP A 215 20.10 30.38 13.22
CA ASP A 215 21.25 29.88 13.99
C ASP A 215 20.95 28.49 14.58
N ALA A 216 19.70 28.26 15.00
CA ALA A 216 19.27 26.96 15.50
C ALA A 216 19.31 25.89 14.39
N TYR A 217 18.83 26.21 13.19
CA TYR A 217 18.94 25.28 12.05
C TYR A 217 20.38 25.00 11.68
N ARG A 218 21.25 26.01 11.63
CA ARG A 218 22.70 25.82 11.38
C ARG A 218 23.34 24.91 12.43
N SER A 219 23.03 25.11 13.70
CA SER A 219 23.55 24.28 14.79
C SER A 219 23.14 22.82 14.64
N LEU A 220 21.89 22.54 14.23
CA LEU A 220 21.43 21.19 13.96
C LEU A 220 22.10 20.58 12.73
N GLU A 221 22.32 21.35 11.66
CA GLU A 221 23.07 20.90 10.47
C GLU A 221 24.49 20.53 10.82
N GLU A 222 25.19 21.37 11.59
CA GLU A 222 26.54 21.07 12.07
C GLU A 222 26.59 19.84 12.99
N TYR A 223 25.58 19.70 13.89
CA TYR A 223 25.48 18.52 14.74
C TYR A 223 25.36 17.24 13.93
N ILE A 224 24.51 17.23 12.88
CA ILE A 224 24.37 16.05 12.00
C ILE A 224 25.67 15.80 11.26
N LEU A 225 26.33 16.81 10.70
CA LEU A 225 27.57 16.65 9.96
C LEU A 225 28.72 16.04 10.81
N LYS A 226 28.75 16.34 12.10
CA LYS A 226 29.70 15.70 13.02
C LYS A 226 29.49 14.18 13.13
N LYS A 227 28.26 13.70 12.89
CA LYS A 227 27.92 12.27 12.98
C LYS A 227 28.01 11.55 11.63
N VAL A 228 27.51 12.16 10.56
CA VAL A 228 27.43 11.50 9.25
C VAL A 228 28.58 11.88 8.31
N ARG A 229 29.39 12.87 8.67
CA ARG A 229 30.56 13.39 7.93
C ARG A 229 30.24 14.02 6.57
N LYS A 230 29.11 13.72 5.95
CA LYS A 230 28.70 14.19 4.63
C LYS A 230 27.17 14.31 4.55
N ALA A 231 26.69 15.34 3.87
CA ALA A 231 25.30 15.45 3.40
C ALA A 231 25.34 16.07 2.00
N ASP A 232 24.47 15.59 1.10
CA ASP A 232 24.34 16.20 -0.23
C ASP A 232 23.46 17.45 -0.17
N TYR A 233 22.46 17.45 0.72
CA TYR A 233 21.64 18.62 1.04
C TYR A 233 20.91 18.43 2.38
N PHE A 234 20.35 19.52 2.88
CA PHE A 234 19.51 19.53 4.08
C PHE A 234 18.08 19.94 3.73
N VAL A 235 17.11 19.32 4.41
CA VAL A 235 15.69 19.71 4.39
C VAL A 235 15.31 20.14 5.80
N ARG A 236 14.62 21.29 5.92
CA ARG A 236 14.23 21.90 7.18
C ARG A 236 12.73 21.84 7.36
N TYR A 237 12.28 21.54 8.57
CA TYR A 237 10.88 21.57 8.97
C TYR A 237 10.74 22.24 10.32
N ALA A 238 9.55 22.80 10.57
CA ALA A 238 9.11 23.28 11.88
C ALA A 238 7.81 22.56 12.25
N ASP A 239 7.70 22.11 13.49
CA ASP A 239 6.44 21.69 14.06
C ASP A 239 5.82 22.91 14.73
N ALA A 240 4.70 23.36 14.19
CA ALA A 240 3.98 24.55 14.63
C ALA A 240 2.54 24.21 15.02
N ARG A 241 1.95 25.03 15.88
CA ARG A 241 0.55 24.93 16.31
C ARG A 241 -0.02 26.30 16.64
N TYR A 242 -1.34 26.40 16.68
CA TYR A 242 -1.95 27.54 17.34
C TYR A 242 -1.72 27.46 18.84
N ARG A 243 -1.53 28.61 19.48
CA ARG A 243 -1.37 28.68 20.95
C ARG A 243 -2.56 28.04 21.65
N GLY A 244 -2.29 27.06 22.53
CA GLY A 244 -3.32 26.28 23.23
C GLY A 244 -3.80 25.04 22.50
N GLN A 245 -3.35 24.77 21.28
CA GLN A 245 -3.64 23.55 20.56
C GLN A 245 -2.78 22.40 21.08
N GLY A 246 -3.35 21.21 21.19
CA GLY A 246 -2.67 20.03 21.76
C GLY A 246 -1.73 19.29 20.81
N TRP A 247 -1.76 19.59 19.51
CA TRP A 247 -0.95 18.92 18.49
C TRP A 247 -0.31 19.92 17.53
N GLU A 248 0.81 19.53 16.96
CA GLU A 248 1.58 20.31 16.01
C GLU A 248 1.34 19.81 14.58
N ILE A 249 1.52 20.71 13.61
CA ILE A 249 1.60 20.41 12.18
C ILE A 249 3.02 20.66 11.72
N THR A 250 3.62 19.65 11.07
CA THR A 250 4.95 19.77 10.48
C THR A 250 4.85 20.56 9.16
N THR A 251 5.62 21.65 9.06
CA THR A 251 5.66 22.51 7.88
C THR A 251 7.07 22.62 7.33
N PRO A 252 7.26 22.68 6.00
CA PRO A 252 8.57 22.90 5.40
C PRO A 252 9.05 24.32 5.71
N VAL A 253 10.37 24.50 5.84
CA VAL A 253 11.00 25.78 6.14
C VAL A 253 12.06 26.10 5.08
N GLY A 254 11.95 27.31 4.50
CA GLY A 254 12.89 27.83 3.53
C GLY A 254 14.24 28.25 4.12
N ARG A 255 15.10 28.79 3.27
CA ARG A 255 16.37 29.40 3.65
C ARG A 255 16.45 30.82 3.08
N PRO A 256 16.67 31.83 3.93
CA PRO A 256 16.75 31.81 5.39
C PRO A 256 15.40 31.47 6.05
N ALA A 257 15.45 30.86 7.24
CA ALA A 257 14.24 30.51 7.99
C ALA A 257 13.53 31.76 8.51
N SER A 258 12.20 31.85 8.31
CA SER A 258 11.36 32.97 8.70
C SER A 258 10.12 32.51 9.44
N ILE A 259 9.79 33.15 10.55
CA ILE A 259 8.56 32.91 11.30
C ILE A 259 7.33 33.17 10.45
N ASP A 260 7.35 34.23 9.64
CA ASP A 260 6.20 34.59 8.79
C ASP A 260 5.95 33.55 7.69
N GLU A 261 7.01 32.97 7.15
CA GLU A 261 6.88 31.87 6.17
C GLU A 261 6.35 30.61 6.82
N ILE A 262 6.85 30.26 8.00
CA ILE A 262 6.36 29.11 8.78
C ILE A 262 4.88 29.27 9.11
N SER A 263 4.49 30.48 9.56
CA SER A 263 3.10 30.77 9.91
C SER A 263 2.17 30.62 8.69
N ARG A 264 2.56 31.18 7.54
CA ARG A 264 1.80 31.03 6.29
C ARG A 264 1.71 29.56 5.83
N ALA A 265 2.81 28.84 5.87
CA ALA A 265 2.85 27.43 5.51
C ALA A 265 1.97 26.59 6.45
N PHE A 266 2.02 26.88 7.76
CA PHE A 266 1.17 26.25 8.77
C PHE A 266 -0.31 26.53 8.52
N GLU A 267 -0.72 27.80 8.30
CA GLU A 267 -2.12 28.14 8.02
C GLU A 267 -2.66 27.41 6.78
N ASN A 268 -1.88 27.43 5.69
CA ASN A 268 -2.25 26.72 4.46
C ASN A 268 -2.43 25.22 4.71
N ARG A 269 -1.52 24.63 5.48
CA ARG A 269 -1.60 23.21 5.81
C ARG A 269 -2.78 22.92 6.74
N HIS A 270 -3.06 23.78 7.72
CA HIS A 270 -4.20 23.67 8.62
C HIS A 270 -5.52 23.75 7.85
N ILE A 271 -5.64 24.66 6.88
CA ILE A 271 -6.81 24.76 6.01
C ILE A 271 -6.96 23.47 5.18
N SER A 272 -5.87 22.95 4.62
CA SER A 272 -5.89 21.71 3.83
C SER A 272 -6.34 20.50 4.64
N LEU A 273 -5.95 20.42 5.93
CA LEU A 273 -6.25 19.28 6.80
C LEU A 273 -7.63 19.37 7.47
N TYR A 274 -8.05 20.59 7.83
CA TYR A 274 -9.22 20.80 8.69
C TYR A 274 -10.29 21.70 8.07
N GLY A 275 -10.02 22.31 6.91
CA GLY A 275 -10.96 23.16 6.19
C GLY A 275 -11.05 24.61 6.70
N PHE A 276 -10.32 24.99 7.75
CA PHE A 276 -10.38 26.32 8.37
C PHE A 276 -9.04 26.77 8.93
N LYS A 277 -8.93 28.04 9.25
CA LYS A 277 -7.86 28.61 10.08
C LYS A 277 -8.43 29.35 11.28
N MET A 278 -7.62 29.53 12.31
CA MET A 278 -7.99 30.26 13.52
C MET A 278 -7.28 31.61 13.56
N ASP A 279 -7.91 32.60 14.18
CA ASP A 279 -7.30 33.88 14.48
C ASP A 279 -6.60 33.84 15.86
N LEU A 280 -5.57 32.99 15.93
CA LEU A 280 -4.77 32.76 17.14
C LEU A 280 -3.28 32.83 16.79
N PRO A 281 -2.43 33.26 17.74
CA PRO A 281 -0.99 33.25 17.56
C PRO A 281 -0.48 31.83 17.25
N ILE A 282 0.42 31.73 16.29
CA ILE A 282 1.11 30.48 15.95
C ILE A 282 2.41 30.42 16.74
N GLU A 283 2.68 29.27 17.32
CA GLU A 283 3.92 28.99 18.03
C GLU A 283 4.67 27.84 17.36
N VAL A 284 5.97 28.04 17.13
CA VAL A 284 6.88 26.98 16.70
C VAL A 284 7.34 26.25 17.94
N VAL A 285 7.10 24.95 18.01
CA VAL A 285 7.42 24.09 19.15
C VAL A 285 8.77 23.40 18.97
N THR A 286 8.95 22.81 17.79
CA THR A 286 10.14 22.02 17.46
C THR A 286 10.64 22.41 16.06
N ILE A 287 11.95 22.48 15.91
CA ILE A 287 12.62 22.56 14.61
C ILE A 287 13.29 21.24 14.27
N ARG A 288 13.25 20.87 13.01
CA ARG A 288 13.83 19.63 12.51
C ARG A 288 14.69 19.86 11.28
N VAL A 289 15.78 19.11 11.20
CA VAL A 289 16.67 19.08 10.03
C VAL A 289 16.89 17.64 9.62
N PHE A 290 16.74 17.37 8.34
CA PHE A 290 17.15 16.13 7.73
C PHE A 290 18.36 16.36 6.85
N ALA A 291 19.48 15.70 7.16
CA ALA A 291 20.58 15.57 6.22
C ALA A 291 20.29 14.40 5.27
N VAL A 292 20.32 14.67 3.97
CA VAL A 292 20.08 13.68 2.94
C VAL A 292 21.39 13.32 2.26
N ILE A 293 21.66 12.02 2.19
CA ILE A 293 22.80 11.48 1.45
C ILE A 293 22.25 10.65 0.29
N ARG A 294 22.48 11.13 -0.93
CA ARG A 294 22.04 10.44 -2.14
C ARG A 294 22.81 9.13 -2.30
N ARG A 295 22.05 8.08 -2.60
CA ARG A 295 22.61 6.78 -2.92
C ARG A 295 22.61 6.54 -4.42
N ALA A 296 23.56 5.74 -4.89
CA ALA A 296 23.47 5.20 -6.25
C ALA A 296 22.19 4.37 -6.36
N LYS A 297 21.36 4.66 -7.36
CA LYS A 297 20.13 3.92 -7.60
C LYS A 297 20.42 2.72 -8.49
N PRO A 298 19.95 1.51 -8.15
CA PRO A 298 20.07 0.38 -9.05
C PRO A 298 19.30 0.66 -10.35
N GLY A 299 19.84 0.23 -11.47
CA GLY A 299 19.10 0.20 -12.73
C GLY A 299 18.00 -0.85 -12.64
N LEU A 300 16.77 -0.47 -12.93
CA LEU A 300 15.68 -1.44 -13.01
C LEU A 300 15.69 -2.15 -14.36
N PRO A 301 15.40 -3.47 -14.38
CA PRO A 301 15.21 -4.18 -15.65
C PRO A 301 14.09 -3.53 -16.43
N ARG A 302 14.30 -3.33 -17.71
CA ARG A 302 13.27 -2.85 -18.63
C ARG A 302 12.65 -4.02 -19.37
N PRO A 303 11.36 -3.93 -19.74
CA PRO A 303 10.74 -4.95 -20.57
C PRO A 303 11.45 -5.05 -21.91
N ARG A 304 11.33 -6.18 -22.58
CA ARG A 304 11.80 -6.32 -23.95
C ARG A 304 11.04 -5.35 -24.86
N ARG A 305 11.70 -4.79 -25.87
CA ARG A 305 11.04 -3.84 -26.79
C ARG A 305 10.21 -4.51 -27.88
N TYR A 306 10.54 -5.77 -28.21
CA TYR A 306 9.91 -6.52 -29.31
C TYR A 306 9.74 -7.98 -28.91
N GLY A 307 8.69 -8.61 -29.39
CA GLY A 307 8.38 -10.02 -29.22
C GLY A 307 6.90 -10.27 -29.46
N ASP A 308 6.59 -11.47 -29.92
CA ASP A 308 5.21 -11.92 -30.04
C ASP A 308 4.62 -12.15 -28.66
N ILE A 309 3.42 -11.62 -28.46
CA ILE A 309 2.68 -11.78 -27.21
C ILE A 309 1.63 -12.85 -27.46
N SER A 310 1.93 -14.06 -27.00
CA SER A 310 1.00 -15.18 -27.06
C SER A 310 0.78 -15.75 -25.65
N PRO A 311 -0.43 -16.26 -25.37
CA PRO A 311 -0.67 -16.94 -24.11
C PRO A 311 0.27 -18.15 -23.97
N ARG A 312 0.82 -18.32 -22.78
CA ARG A 312 1.62 -19.51 -22.43
C ARG A 312 0.76 -20.76 -22.36
N SER A 313 -0.45 -20.60 -21.85
CA SER A 313 -1.46 -21.63 -21.67
C SER A 313 -2.82 -20.99 -21.41
N TYR A 314 -3.82 -21.82 -21.13
CA TYR A 314 -5.15 -21.39 -20.70
C TYR A 314 -5.50 -22.05 -19.37
N ARG A 315 -6.24 -21.34 -18.54
CA ARG A 315 -6.74 -21.86 -17.27
C ARG A 315 -8.22 -21.51 -17.13
N ARG A 316 -9.04 -22.50 -16.80
CA ARG A 316 -10.46 -22.26 -16.48
C ARG A 316 -10.55 -21.65 -15.10
N ALA A 317 -10.64 -20.33 -15.03
CA ALA A 317 -10.65 -19.55 -13.78
C ALA A 317 -12.01 -18.87 -13.57
N TYR A 318 -12.41 -18.70 -12.31
CA TYR A 318 -13.56 -17.87 -11.95
C TYR A 318 -13.10 -16.40 -11.86
N ILE A 319 -13.50 -15.62 -12.84
CA ILE A 319 -13.16 -14.20 -12.92
C ILE A 319 -14.46 -13.41 -12.98
N TYR A 320 -14.63 -12.50 -12.02
CA TYR A 320 -15.90 -11.78 -11.80
C TYR A 320 -17.06 -12.72 -11.41
N ASP A 321 -17.99 -12.94 -12.32
CA ASP A 321 -19.23 -13.68 -12.03
C ASP A 321 -19.35 -14.95 -12.87
N SER A 322 -18.28 -15.41 -13.53
CA SER A 322 -18.32 -16.57 -14.41
C SER A 322 -16.99 -17.35 -14.47
N TRP A 323 -17.13 -18.63 -14.82
CA TRP A 323 -16.00 -19.46 -15.18
C TRP A 323 -15.62 -19.22 -16.65
N VAL A 324 -14.40 -18.78 -16.88
CA VAL A 324 -13.87 -18.46 -18.20
C VAL A 324 -12.57 -19.21 -18.47
N ASP A 325 -12.31 -19.57 -19.71
CA ASP A 325 -11.01 -20.09 -20.14
C ASP A 325 -10.07 -18.88 -20.38
N ALA A 326 -9.42 -18.44 -19.32
CA ALA A 326 -8.55 -17.29 -19.32
C ALA A 326 -7.17 -17.60 -19.90
N PRO A 327 -6.67 -16.83 -20.89
CA PRO A 327 -5.29 -16.92 -21.33
C PRO A 327 -4.34 -16.54 -20.18
N ILE A 328 -3.26 -17.29 -20.03
CA ILE A 328 -2.20 -17.05 -19.07
C ILE A 328 -0.99 -16.49 -19.80
N TYR A 329 -0.51 -15.35 -19.33
CA TYR A 329 0.72 -14.72 -19.79
C TYR A 329 1.76 -14.75 -18.68
N LEU A 330 3.03 -14.91 -19.04
CA LEU A 330 4.12 -14.71 -18.08
C LEU A 330 4.60 -13.25 -18.17
N ARG A 331 4.66 -12.55 -17.05
CA ARG A 331 5.11 -11.15 -17.02
C ARG A 331 6.50 -10.99 -17.63
N SER A 332 7.40 -11.94 -17.43
CA SER A 332 8.77 -11.92 -17.98
C SER A 332 8.83 -11.99 -19.51
N GLU A 333 7.76 -12.42 -20.16
CA GLU A 333 7.64 -12.54 -21.62
C GLU A 333 6.93 -11.33 -22.24
N LEU A 334 6.29 -10.48 -21.43
CA LEU A 334 5.61 -9.27 -21.92
C LEU A 334 6.61 -8.22 -22.39
N THR A 335 6.30 -7.58 -23.50
CA THR A 335 7.10 -6.50 -24.08
C THR A 335 6.54 -5.13 -23.78
N GLU A 336 7.37 -4.08 -23.90
CA GLU A 336 6.90 -2.70 -23.82
C GLU A 336 5.80 -2.45 -24.86
N GLY A 337 4.70 -1.85 -24.44
CA GLY A 337 3.55 -1.59 -25.30
C GLY A 337 2.60 -2.78 -25.50
N ALA A 338 2.91 -3.96 -24.95
CA ALA A 338 2.00 -5.10 -24.95
C ALA A 338 0.62 -4.70 -24.44
N ARG A 339 -0.45 -5.18 -25.11
CA ARG A 339 -1.84 -4.95 -24.70
C ARG A 339 -2.56 -6.28 -24.58
N LEU A 340 -3.24 -6.45 -23.46
CA LEU A 340 -3.97 -7.66 -23.10
C LEU A 340 -5.38 -7.27 -22.67
N ARG A 341 -6.38 -7.73 -23.37
CA ARG A 341 -7.78 -7.54 -22.97
C ARG A 341 -8.22 -8.65 -22.04
N GLY A 342 -8.97 -8.31 -21.01
CA GLY A 342 -9.61 -9.29 -20.13
C GLY A 342 -10.75 -10.05 -20.85
N PRO A 343 -11.10 -11.28 -20.39
CA PRO A 343 -10.51 -11.92 -19.20
C PRO A 343 -9.10 -12.47 -19.48
N ALA A 344 -8.13 -12.22 -18.60
CA ALA A 344 -6.76 -12.70 -18.73
C ALA A 344 -6.06 -12.79 -17.35
N LEU A 345 -5.04 -13.65 -17.25
CA LEU A 345 -4.19 -13.80 -16.09
C LEU A 345 -2.73 -13.52 -16.48
N ILE A 346 -2.03 -12.75 -15.67
CA ILE A 346 -0.58 -12.54 -15.83
C ILE A 346 0.10 -13.14 -14.61
N ASP A 347 0.74 -14.29 -14.80
CA ASP A 347 1.51 -14.96 -13.76
C ASP A 347 2.94 -14.40 -13.71
N GLU A 348 3.46 -14.22 -12.50
CA GLU A 348 4.83 -13.84 -12.23
C GLU A 348 5.40 -14.61 -11.02
N TYR A 349 6.65 -14.39 -10.67
CA TYR A 349 7.36 -15.18 -9.67
C TYR A 349 6.64 -15.24 -8.30
N ASP A 350 6.10 -14.11 -7.86
CA ASP A 350 5.55 -13.93 -6.51
C ASP A 350 4.12 -13.35 -6.49
N SER A 351 3.47 -13.25 -7.64
CA SER A 351 2.12 -12.68 -7.76
C SER A 351 1.41 -13.16 -9.03
N THR A 352 0.11 -12.94 -9.08
CA THR A 352 -0.70 -13.07 -10.30
C THR A 352 -1.57 -11.83 -10.44
N THR A 353 -1.59 -11.21 -11.62
CA THR A 353 -2.52 -10.13 -11.93
C THR A 353 -3.74 -10.69 -12.63
N VAL A 354 -4.92 -10.37 -12.12
CA VAL A 354 -6.22 -10.76 -12.70
C VAL A 354 -6.79 -9.58 -13.46
N ILE A 355 -7.05 -9.79 -14.77
CA ILE A 355 -7.66 -8.78 -15.64
C ILE A 355 -9.03 -9.30 -16.04
N PRO A 356 -10.13 -8.73 -15.54
CA PRO A 356 -11.47 -9.15 -15.89
C PRO A 356 -11.93 -8.59 -17.25
N GLU A 357 -13.08 -9.06 -17.71
CA GLU A 357 -13.73 -8.48 -18.88
C GLU A 357 -14.05 -6.99 -18.66
N GLY A 358 -13.99 -6.18 -19.71
CA GLY A 358 -14.18 -4.72 -19.63
C GLY A 358 -12.91 -3.95 -19.25
N TRP A 359 -11.78 -4.64 -19.03
CA TRP A 359 -10.49 -4.03 -18.70
C TRP A 359 -9.40 -4.42 -19.71
N GLU A 360 -8.49 -3.50 -19.95
CA GLU A 360 -7.30 -3.72 -20.77
C GLU A 360 -6.03 -3.43 -19.97
N ALA A 361 -5.06 -4.32 -20.02
CA ALA A 361 -3.74 -4.11 -19.47
C ALA A 361 -2.76 -3.67 -20.57
N ARG A 362 -1.87 -2.73 -20.23
CA ARG A 362 -0.77 -2.29 -21.08
C ARG A 362 0.54 -2.28 -20.29
N VAL A 363 1.60 -2.78 -20.88
CA VAL A 363 2.95 -2.71 -20.28
C VAL A 363 3.60 -1.39 -20.68
N ASP A 364 4.02 -0.60 -19.71
CA ASP A 364 4.71 0.67 -19.95
C ASP A 364 6.25 0.51 -20.06
N ALA A 365 6.95 1.60 -20.36
CA ALA A 365 8.41 1.63 -20.50
C ALA A 365 9.18 1.28 -19.19
N SER A 366 8.53 1.39 -18.04
CA SER A 366 9.11 0.97 -16.75
C SER A 366 8.93 -0.52 -16.47
N GLY A 367 8.13 -1.21 -17.27
CA GLY A 367 7.69 -2.59 -17.04
C GLY A 367 6.50 -2.69 -16.09
N SER A 368 5.87 -1.57 -15.72
CA SER A 368 4.62 -1.60 -14.98
C SER A 368 3.47 -2.06 -15.88
N ILE A 369 2.53 -2.81 -15.30
CA ILE A 369 1.28 -3.16 -15.97
C ILE A 369 0.26 -2.10 -15.58
N VAL A 370 -0.19 -1.33 -16.56
CA VAL A 370 -1.25 -0.33 -16.41
C VAL A 370 -2.55 -0.98 -16.88
N VAL A 371 -3.52 -1.14 -15.98
CA VAL A 371 -4.82 -1.75 -16.26
C VAL A 371 -5.87 -0.65 -16.24
N GLU A 372 -6.61 -0.49 -17.33
CA GLU A 372 -7.59 0.59 -17.50
C GLU A 372 -8.94 0.01 -17.93
N MET A 373 -10.01 0.62 -17.42
CA MET A 373 -11.38 0.30 -17.81
C MET A 373 -11.61 0.76 -19.25
N LEU A 374 -12.21 -0.10 -20.09
CA LEU A 374 -12.51 0.15 -21.50
C LEU A 374 -13.70 1.07 -21.73
#